data_09280f20e94b3dc1651b59534c28d82c
#
_entry.id   09280f20e94b3dc1651b59534c28d82c
#
_cell.length_a   1.000
_cell.length_b   1.000
_cell.length_c   1.000
_cell.angle_alpha   90.00
_cell.angle_beta   90.00
_cell.angle_gamma   90.00
#
_symmetry.space_group_name_H-M   'P 1'
#
loop_
_entity.id
_entity.type
_entity.pdbx_description
1 polymer ?
#
loop_
_entity_poly.entity_id
_entity_poly.type
_entity_poly.pdbx_seq_one_letter_code
_entity_poly.pdbx_strand_id
1 'polypeptide(L)'
;ELINPRLQRFIFDSSLATKTDDIENLLRHDGYIYKDVCNHLLNAKVNESQKQAIIKAMLANDLAVIQGPPGTGKSTAIAELIWQLTRKGFEQGNKRERILLTSETNLAVDNAISRVVNKTTNLVKPIRFGGEEKLESEGLQFSIDLMKRWVEEGDNCLTIDEDDDENKSTTTTNLILKNWMDNISIRSFYGSDSEDNDIIKRWRNYLQCPNKELRELIYKRYIENVNVIGATCSSIGDKKAGNSDFNGFTPFYHNYCDVFKQKKGKARIEFTTVIQDESSKATPAELVLPFVYGNRAIVIGDHRQLPPMLDKEEFEESLEYALKISSDENDKNNIKELQHFVEDHFNEMEISHFQRLYEGIDSSLKGTFNLQYRMHPDIYEVIEQFYRQDGGLYCGLTKPVDLGVNDVDINNPASRYHGIDIKGLIGHNTHVLFIDTKSPEMMDGHSRVNYGEV
;
A
#
# COMPACT_ATOMS: atom_id res chain seq x y z
N GLU A 1 8.40 -7.01 22.98
CA GLU A 1 7.21 -6.33 23.56
C GLU A 1 6.60 -5.45 22.50
N LEU A 2 5.29 -5.58 22.27
CA LEU A 2 4.55 -4.69 21.40
C LEU A 2 4.56 -3.28 22.00
N ILE A 3 5.01 -2.30 21.24
CA ILE A 3 5.08 -0.90 21.68
C ILE A 3 3.67 -0.37 21.98
N ASN A 4 2.67 -0.88 21.26
CA ASN A 4 1.27 -0.56 21.49
C ASN A 4 0.45 -1.84 21.70
N PRO A 5 0.23 -2.28 22.96
CA PRO A 5 -0.51 -3.49 23.26
C PRO A 5 -2.00 -3.41 22.92
N ARG A 6 -2.50 -2.21 22.55
CA ARG A 6 -3.92 -1.99 22.27
C ARG A 6 -4.46 -2.86 21.15
N LEU A 7 -3.69 -3.04 20.07
CA LEU A 7 -4.10 -3.83 18.90
C LEU A 7 -3.81 -5.33 19.04
N GLN A 8 -3.00 -5.73 20.01
CA GLN A 8 -2.55 -7.13 20.17
C GLN A 8 -3.71 -8.13 20.22
N ARG A 9 -4.72 -7.86 21.02
CA ARG A 9 -5.87 -8.75 21.18
C ARG A 9 -6.66 -8.97 19.90
N PHE A 10 -6.74 -7.96 19.03
CA PHE A 10 -7.49 -8.02 17.79
C PHE A 10 -6.77 -8.81 16.69
N ILE A 11 -5.45 -8.94 16.84
CA ILE A 11 -4.62 -9.76 15.94
C ILE A 11 -4.96 -11.24 16.10
N PHE A 12 -5.18 -11.67 17.33
CA PHE A 12 -5.52 -13.06 17.63
C PHE A 12 -7.02 -13.34 17.51
N ASP A 13 -7.86 -12.36 17.81
CA ASP A 13 -9.31 -12.49 17.75
C ASP A 13 -9.95 -11.16 17.30
N SER A 14 -10.22 -11.06 15.99
CA SER A 14 -10.83 -9.87 15.39
C SER A 14 -12.28 -9.63 15.83
N SER A 15 -12.97 -10.64 16.39
CA SER A 15 -14.32 -10.49 16.94
C SER A 15 -14.39 -9.56 18.15
N LEU A 16 -13.24 -9.34 18.81
CA LEU A 16 -13.10 -8.43 19.96
C LEU A 16 -12.97 -6.96 19.55
N ALA A 17 -12.87 -6.64 18.24
CA ALA A 17 -12.79 -5.26 17.78
C ALA A 17 -14.07 -4.49 18.13
N THR A 18 -13.90 -3.21 18.46
CA THR A 18 -15.01 -2.36 18.89
C THR A 18 -15.95 -2.08 17.73
N LYS A 19 -17.15 -2.64 17.78
CA LYS A 19 -18.19 -2.46 16.76
C LYS A 19 -18.57 -0.99 16.61
N THR A 20 -18.96 -0.63 15.41
CA THR A 20 -19.54 0.68 15.13
C THR A 20 -21.06 0.57 15.29
N ASP A 21 -21.61 1.27 16.27
CA ASP A 21 -23.04 1.30 16.50
C ASP A 21 -23.76 1.99 15.33
N ASP A 22 -24.97 1.51 15.01
CA ASP A 22 -25.89 2.10 14.04
C ASP A 22 -25.28 2.31 12.63
N ILE A 23 -24.36 1.42 12.23
CA ILE A 23 -23.64 1.54 10.96
C ILE A 23 -24.56 1.66 9.73
N GLU A 24 -25.71 1.00 9.76
CA GLU A 24 -26.66 1.05 8.65
C GLU A 24 -27.22 2.46 8.42
N ASN A 25 -27.55 3.17 9.48
CA ASN A 25 -27.99 4.57 9.38
C ASN A 25 -26.83 5.50 8.96
N LEU A 26 -25.61 5.23 9.43
CA LEU A 26 -24.43 6.02 9.07
C LEU A 26 -24.06 5.87 7.60
N LEU A 27 -24.35 4.74 7.00
CA LEU A 27 -24.13 4.44 5.57
C LEU A 27 -25.27 4.91 4.66
N ARG A 28 -26.37 5.40 5.20
CA ARG A 28 -27.50 5.88 4.37
C ARG A 28 -27.07 7.07 3.52
N HIS A 29 -27.53 7.12 2.28
CA HIS A 29 -27.24 8.18 1.31
C HIS A 29 -27.67 9.58 1.76
N ASP A 30 -28.69 9.66 2.62
CA ASP A 30 -29.17 10.90 3.23
C ASP A 30 -28.44 11.26 4.54
N GLY A 31 -27.62 10.33 5.07
CA GLY A 31 -26.85 10.51 6.30
C GLY A 31 -25.76 11.58 6.19
N TYR A 32 -25.46 12.26 7.30
CA TYR A 32 -24.46 13.31 7.33
C TYR A 32 -23.07 12.82 6.92
N ILE A 33 -22.62 11.67 7.43
CA ILE A 33 -21.27 11.15 7.16
C ILE A 33 -21.12 10.75 5.70
N TYR A 34 -22.13 10.08 5.15
CA TYR A 34 -22.13 9.69 3.73
C TYR A 34 -22.06 10.93 2.82
N LYS A 35 -22.91 11.93 3.07
CA LYS A 35 -22.90 13.20 2.32
C LYS A 35 -21.57 13.94 2.45
N ASP A 36 -21.00 13.98 3.64
CA ASP A 36 -19.72 14.63 3.88
C ASP A 36 -18.61 13.98 3.06
N VAL A 37 -18.51 12.65 3.08
CA VAL A 37 -17.54 11.91 2.26
C VAL A 37 -17.77 12.16 0.77
N CYS A 38 -19.01 12.08 0.30
CA CYS A 38 -19.36 12.28 -1.12
C CYS A 38 -19.05 13.70 -1.61
N ASN A 39 -19.24 14.72 -0.78
CA ASN A 39 -18.95 16.11 -1.13
C ASN A 39 -17.44 16.42 -1.19
N HIS A 40 -16.61 15.59 -0.58
CA HIS A 40 -15.17 15.82 -0.47
C HIS A 40 -14.35 14.66 -1.08
N LEU A 41 -14.90 13.95 -2.07
CA LEU A 41 -14.16 12.88 -2.73
C LEU A 41 -12.89 13.40 -3.42
N LEU A 42 -11.78 12.72 -3.18
CA LEU A 42 -10.54 12.88 -3.93
C LEU A 42 -10.72 12.44 -5.38
N ASN A 43 -11.43 11.34 -5.58
CA ASN A 43 -11.72 10.78 -6.89
C ASN A 43 -13.22 10.55 -7.08
N ALA A 44 -13.83 11.32 -7.98
CA ALA A 44 -15.26 11.20 -8.31
C ALA A 44 -15.66 9.80 -8.86
N LYS A 45 -14.69 8.97 -9.28
CA LYS A 45 -14.92 7.61 -9.78
C LYS A 45 -15.02 6.55 -8.68
N VAL A 46 -14.90 6.91 -7.41
CA VAL A 46 -15.10 5.99 -6.28
C VAL A 46 -16.53 5.49 -6.31
N ASN A 47 -16.70 4.17 -6.42
CA ASN A 47 -18.00 3.52 -6.51
C ASN A 47 -18.65 3.33 -5.12
N GLU A 48 -19.89 2.86 -5.12
CA GLU A 48 -20.69 2.76 -3.90
C GLU A 48 -20.07 1.80 -2.86
N SER A 49 -19.63 0.61 -3.29
CA SER A 49 -19.02 -0.36 -2.37
C SER A 49 -17.72 0.18 -1.75
N GLN A 50 -16.94 0.92 -2.52
CA GLN A 50 -15.73 1.59 -2.01
C GLN A 50 -16.07 2.68 -0.99
N LYS A 51 -17.11 3.53 -1.26
CA LYS A 51 -17.53 4.57 -0.30
C LYS A 51 -17.95 3.97 1.02
N GLN A 52 -18.78 2.93 0.98
CA GLN A 52 -19.24 2.25 2.19
C GLN A 52 -18.11 1.64 2.99
N ALA A 53 -17.16 0.96 2.33
CA ALA A 53 -15.99 0.39 2.98
C ALA A 53 -15.07 1.47 3.57
N ILE A 54 -14.86 2.58 2.86
CA ILE A 54 -14.09 3.72 3.35
C ILE A 54 -14.75 4.33 4.60
N ILE A 55 -16.06 4.53 4.59
CA ILE A 55 -16.79 5.08 5.74
C ILE A 55 -16.67 4.14 6.94
N LYS A 56 -16.84 2.82 6.76
CA LYS A 56 -16.65 1.83 7.83
C LYS A 56 -15.23 1.91 8.41
N ALA A 57 -14.22 1.96 7.56
CA ALA A 57 -12.82 2.07 7.99
C ALA A 57 -12.52 3.37 8.72
N MET A 58 -13.13 4.49 8.30
CA MET A 58 -12.99 5.77 8.98
C MET A 58 -13.62 5.79 10.38
N LEU A 59 -14.72 5.07 10.55
CA LEU A 59 -15.47 5.00 11.81
C LEU A 59 -14.91 3.95 12.77
N ALA A 60 -14.14 3.00 12.30
CA ALA A 60 -13.53 1.98 13.15
C ALA A 60 -12.57 2.60 14.16
N ASN A 61 -12.71 2.19 15.42
CA ASN A 61 -11.85 2.68 16.51
C ASN A 61 -10.52 1.92 16.61
N ASP A 62 -10.53 0.63 16.27
CA ASP A 62 -9.41 -0.29 16.51
C ASP A 62 -8.96 -0.97 15.21
N LEU A 63 -9.86 -1.73 14.58
CA LEU A 63 -9.57 -2.55 13.43
C LEU A 63 -10.70 -2.44 12.40
N ALA A 64 -10.34 -2.32 11.13
CA ALA A 64 -11.23 -2.54 9.99
C ALA A 64 -10.56 -3.47 8.99
N VAL A 65 -11.34 -4.32 8.34
CA VAL A 65 -10.85 -5.28 7.34
C VAL A 65 -11.62 -5.12 6.04
N ILE A 66 -10.90 -4.96 4.93
CA ILE A 66 -11.49 -4.71 3.62
C ILE A 66 -11.04 -5.79 2.64
N GLN A 67 -11.99 -6.52 2.10
CA GLN A 67 -11.80 -7.43 0.97
C GLN A 67 -11.80 -6.62 -0.33
N GLY A 68 -10.70 -6.70 -1.08
CA GLY A 68 -10.55 -6.01 -2.35
C GLY A 68 -10.13 -6.94 -3.49
N PRO A 69 -11.08 -7.58 -4.20
CA PRO A 69 -10.79 -8.42 -5.36
C PRO A 69 -9.96 -7.74 -6.45
N PRO A 70 -9.40 -8.51 -7.41
CA PRO A 70 -8.60 -7.95 -8.49
C PRO A 70 -9.39 -6.94 -9.31
N GLY A 71 -8.75 -5.83 -9.65
CA GLY A 71 -9.34 -4.81 -10.52
C GLY A 71 -10.43 -3.94 -9.88
N THR A 72 -10.70 -4.09 -8.58
CA THR A 72 -11.71 -3.29 -7.85
C THR A 72 -11.19 -1.94 -7.38
N GLY A 73 -9.94 -1.57 -7.70
CA GLY A 73 -9.40 -0.24 -7.43
C GLY A 73 -8.90 -0.06 -5.99
N LYS A 74 -8.31 -1.08 -5.35
CA LYS A 74 -7.72 -1.01 -4.00
C LYS A 74 -6.88 0.24 -3.77
N SER A 75 -5.87 0.49 -4.61
CA SER A 75 -4.98 1.67 -4.46
C SER A 75 -5.72 3.01 -4.57
N THR A 76 -6.81 3.07 -5.36
CA THR A 76 -7.67 4.26 -5.44
C THR A 76 -8.45 4.47 -4.14
N ALA A 77 -8.99 3.40 -3.57
CA ALA A 77 -9.72 3.46 -2.31
C ALA A 77 -8.79 3.77 -1.13
N ILE A 78 -7.56 3.25 -1.14
CA ILE A 78 -6.52 3.59 -0.13
C ILE A 78 -6.17 5.08 -0.20
N ALA A 79 -5.97 5.61 -1.40
CA ALA A 79 -5.70 7.03 -1.59
C ALA A 79 -6.88 7.89 -1.09
N GLU A 80 -8.11 7.50 -1.40
CA GLU A 80 -9.32 8.15 -0.88
C GLU A 80 -9.39 8.10 0.65
N LEU A 81 -9.12 6.93 1.23
CA LEU A 81 -9.13 6.74 2.68
C LEU A 81 -8.09 7.63 3.38
N ILE A 82 -6.85 7.67 2.87
CA ILE A 82 -5.80 8.57 3.39
C ILE A 82 -6.26 10.03 3.32
N TRP A 83 -6.85 10.43 2.20
CA TRP A 83 -7.37 11.77 2.02
C TRP A 83 -8.45 12.10 3.03
N GLN A 84 -9.46 11.26 3.16
CA GLN A 84 -10.59 11.49 4.05
C GLN A 84 -10.17 11.54 5.52
N LEU A 85 -9.25 10.65 5.96
CA LEU A 85 -8.70 10.66 7.31
C LEU A 85 -7.92 11.95 7.60
N THR A 86 -7.04 12.34 6.67
CA THR A 86 -6.21 13.55 6.81
C THR A 86 -7.08 14.81 6.84
N ARG A 87 -8.08 14.89 5.95
CA ARG A 87 -9.00 16.03 5.89
C ARG A 87 -9.79 16.17 7.20
N LYS A 88 -10.40 15.07 7.67
CA LYS A 88 -11.18 15.09 8.93
C LYS A 88 -10.33 15.43 10.14
N GLY A 89 -9.12 14.89 10.22
CA GLY A 89 -8.18 15.25 11.30
C GLY A 89 -7.87 16.74 11.31
N PHE A 90 -7.74 17.35 10.13
CA PHE A 90 -7.49 18.79 10.00
C PHE A 90 -8.72 19.63 10.39
N GLU A 91 -9.94 19.26 9.97
CA GLU A 91 -11.19 19.97 10.27
C GLU A 91 -11.58 19.90 11.75
N GLN A 92 -11.24 18.82 12.44
CA GLN A 92 -11.52 18.63 13.87
C GLN A 92 -10.55 19.38 14.81
N GLY A 93 -9.80 20.34 14.28
CA GLY A 93 -9.00 21.26 15.08
C GLY A 93 -7.73 20.64 15.67
N ASN A 94 -6.80 20.20 14.82
CA ASN A 94 -5.43 19.79 15.15
C ASN A 94 -5.16 18.36 15.65
N LYS A 95 -6.04 17.44 15.55
CA LYS A 95 -5.63 16.04 15.59
C LYS A 95 -4.93 15.72 14.26
N ARG A 96 -3.63 15.96 14.20
CA ARG A 96 -2.82 15.58 13.01
C ARG A 96 -2.89 14.06 12.88
N GLU A 97 -3.61 13.59 11.90
CA GLU A 97 -3.52 12.19 11.50
C GLU A 97 -2.07 11.89 11.10
N ARG A 98 -1.54 10.82 11.63
CA ARG A 98 -0.24 10.27 11.26
C ARG A 98 -0.48 8.85 10.78
N ILE A 99 -0.32 8.67 9.48
CA ILE A 99 -0.66 7.41 8.81
C ILE A 99 0.62 6.68 8.43
N LEU A 100 0.74 5.42 8.81
CA LEU A 100 1.70 4.48 8.24
C LEU A 100 0.99 3.70 7.14
N LEU A 101 1.43 3.87 5.91
CA LEU A 101 1.02 3.04 4.78
C LEU A 101 2.06 1.97 4.53
N THR A 102 1.64 0.74 4.55
CA THR A 102 2.54 -0.40 4.34
C THR A 102 1.93 -1.42 3.38
N SER A 103 2.78 -2.16 2.72
CA SER A 103 2.44 -3.29 1.87
C SER A 103 3.64 -4.23 1.78
N GLU A 104 3.44 -5.41 1.28
CA GLU A 104 4.52 -6.34 0.97
C GLU A 104 5.39 -5.84 -0.19
N THR A 105 4.78 -5.17 -1.17
CA THR A 105 5.47 -4.69 -2.37
C THR A 105 5.68 -3.17 -2.37
N ASN A 106 6.82 -2.72 -2.93
CA ASN A 106 7.11 -1.30 -3.13
C ASN A 106 6.06 -0.65 -4.04
N LEU A 107 5.72 -1.30 -5.14
CA LEU A 107 4.76 -0.81 -6.14
C LEU A 107 3.40 -0.44 -5.53
N ALA A 108 2.88 -1.24 -4.59
CA ALA A 108 1.60 -0.97 -3.96
C ALA A 108 1.64 0.30 -3.10
N VAL A 109 2.70 0.47 -2.30
CA VAL A 109 2.90 1.67 -1.48
C VAL A 109 3.06 2.91 -2.35
N ASP A 110 3.92 2.83 -3.37
CA ASP A 110 4.28 3.96 -4.23
C ASP A 110 3.08 4.42 -5.06
N ASN A 111 2.32 3.50 -5.63
CA ASN A 111 1.08 3.78 -6.34
C ASN A 111 0.00 4.44 -5.46
N ALA A 112 -0.17 3.99 -4.23
CA ALA A 112 -1.17 4.56 -3.34
C ALA A 112 -0.79 6.00 -2.93
N ILE A 113 0.48 6.25 -2.59
CA ILE A 113 0.97 7.58 -2.22
C ILE A 113 0.87 8.54 -3.41
N SER A 114 1.30 8.14 -4.61
CA SER A 114 1.27 9.01 -5.78
C SER A 114 -0.15 9.44 -6.15
N ARG A 115 -1.13 8.54 -6.00
CA ARG A 115 -2.55 8.84 -6.26
C ARG A 115 -3.14 9.88 -5.31
N VAL A 116 -2.71 9.88 -4.05
CA VAL A 116 -3.16 10.91 -3.09
C VAL A 116 -2.62 12.27 -3.48
N VAL A 117 -1.31 12.35 -3.77
CA VAL A 117 -0.62 13.63 -3.97
C VAL A 117 -0.98 14.29 -5.30
N ASN A 118 -1.17 13.51 -6.37
CA ASN A 118 -1.48 14.04 -7.70
C ASN A 118 -2.80 14.83 -7.78
N LYS A 119 -3.66 14.73 -6.77
CA LYS A 119 -4.99 15.35 -6.79
C LYS A 119 -5.24 16.30 -5.64
N THR A 120 -4.46 16.19 -4.57
CA THR A 120 -4.67 17.01 -3.38
C THR A 120 -3.56 18.01 -3.23
N THR A 121 -3.93 19.14 -2.87
CA THR A 121 -3.06 20.21 -2.59
C THR A 121 -2.31 19.97 -1.26
N ASN A 122 -2.01 20.55 -0.42
CA ASN A 122 -1.16 20.76 0.71
C ASN A 122 -1.49 20.00 2.00
N LEU A 123 -2.59 19.24 2.08
CA LEU A 123 -2.95 18.56 3.33
C LEU A 123 -2.16 17.25 3.52
N VAL A 124 -1.96 16.49 2.46
CA VAL A 124 -1.21 15.24 2.52
C VAL A 124 0.25 15.49 2.20
N LYS A 125 1.13 15.15 3.12
CA LYS A 125 2.58 15.30 3.00
C LYS A 125 3.25 13.96 3.28
N PRO A 126 3.48 13.17 2.23
CA PRO A 126 4.07 11.86 2.37
C PRO A 126 5.59 11.89 2.34
N ILE A 127 6.19 10.90 3.00
CA ILE A 127 7.58 10.48 2.79
C ILE A 127 7.64 8.97 2.60
N ARG A 128 8.67 8.50 1.92
CA ARG A 128 8.91 7.11 1.64
C ARG A 128 10.21 6.64 2.26
N PHE A 129 10.14 5.61 3.11
CA PHE A 129 11.30 4.90 3.65
C PHE A 129 11.58 3.67 2.79
N GLY A 130 12.83 3.49 2.42
CA GLY A 130 13.35 2.41 1.58
C GLY A 130 14.52 2.91 0.77
N GLY A 131 15.48 2.04 0.41
CA GLY A 131 16.59 2.40 -0.46
C GLY A 131 16.08 2.82 -1.85
N GLU A 132 16.68 3.85 -2.43
CA GLU A 132 16.26 4.42 -3.72
C GLU A 132 16.24 3.37 -4.84
N GLU A 133 17.17 2.42 -4.81
CA GLU A 133 17.28 1.32 -5.77
C GLU A 133 16.11 0.33 -5.74
N LYS A 134 15.27 0.39 -4.71
CA LYS A 134 14.11 -0.47 -4.51
C LYS A 134 12.79 0.22 -4.77
N LEU A 135 12.82 1.55 -4.96
CA LEU A 135 11.61 2.34 -5.18
C LEU A 135 11.26 2.37 -6.66
N GLU A 136 9.95 2.32 -6.93
CA GLU A 136 9.43 2.58 -8.28
C GLU A 136 9.56 4.06 -8.64
N SER A 137 9.46 4.38 -9.92
CA SER A 137 9.55 5.77 -10.41
C SER A 137 8.56 6.70 -9.72
N GLU A 138 7.36 6.21 -9.42
CA GLU A 138 6.32 6.94 -8.71
C GLU A 138 6.67 7.21 -7.24
N GLY A 139 7.45 6.31 -6.63
CA GLY A 139 7.87 6.39 -5.22
C GLY A 139 9.08 7.30 -5.00
N LEU A 140 9.98 7.39 -5.99
CA LEU A 140 11.24 8.15 -5.88
C LEU A 140 11.00 9.62 -5.48
N GLN A 141 9.96 10.25 -5.99
CA GLN A 141 9.62 11.64 -5.64
C GLN A 141 9.37 11.88 -4.15
N PHE A 142 9.09 10.82 -3.38
CA PHE A 142 8.83 10.85 -1.94
C PHE A 142 9.98 10.30 -1.12
N SER A 143 11.07 9.83 -1.76
CA SER A 143 12.22 9.25 -1.09
C SER A 143 12.86 10.22 -0.12
N ILE A 144 12.99 9.79 1.13
CA ILE A 144 13.65 10.58 2.17
C ILE A 144 15.14 10.76 1.87
N ASP A 145 15.77 9.78 1.25
CA ASP A 145 17.19 9.82 0.92
C ASP A 145 17.42 10.79 -0.25
N LEU A 146 16.59 10.77 -1.28
CA LEU A 146 16.61 11.75 -2.36
C LEU A 146 16.35 13.18 -1.84
N MET A 147 15.42 13.35 -0.90
CA MET A 147 15.19 14.65 -0.27
C MET A 147 16.44 15.18 0.45
N LYS A 148 17.15 14.32 1.16
CA LYS A 148 18.42 14.70 1.85
C LYS A 148 19.51 15.06 0.84
N ARG A 149 19.67 14.28 -0.23
CA ARG A 149 20.61 14.59 -1.31
C ARG A 149 20.29 15.93 -1.97
N TRP A 150 19.02 16.18 -2.25
CA TRP A 150 18.60 17.45 -2.82
C TRP A 150 18.95 18.66 -1.92
N VAL A 151 18.84 18.50 -0.61
CA VAL A 151 19.29 19.55 0.32
C VAL A 151 20.76 19.88 0.14
N GLU A 152 21.61 18.87 -0.02
CA GLU A 152 23.07 19.04 -0.16
C GLU A 152 23.47 19.51 -1.57
N GLU A 153 23.00 18.85 -2.60
CA GLU A 153 23.49 18.96 -3.99
C GLU A 153 22.60 19.87 -4.86
N GLY A 154 21.38 20.16 -4.45
CA GLY A 154 20.39 20.88 -5.24
C GLY A 154 19.82 20.04 -6.38
N ASP A 155 19.40 20.69 -7.46
CA ASP A 155 18.70 20.03 -8.57
C ASP A 155 19.60 19.06 -9.37
N ASN A 156 20.92 19.10 -9.17
CA ASN A 156 21.85 18.20 -9.86
C ASN A 156 21.59 16.71 -9.55
N CYS A 157 21.14 16.39 -8.34
CA CYS A 157 20.81 15.02 -7.95
C CYS A 157 19.49 14.48 -8.54
N LEU A 158 18.71 15.34 -9.18
CA LEU A 158 17.42 14.97 -9.78
C LEU A 158 17.56 14.52 -11.24
N THR A 159 18.72 14.68 -11.84
CA THR A 159 19.01 14.28 -13.22
C THR A 159 19.62 12.89 -13.21
N ILE A 160 19.00 11.96 -13.92
CA ILE A 160 19.53 10.62 -14.17
C ILE A 160 19.91 10.56 -15.65
N ASP A 161 21.18 10.36 -15.93
CA ASP A 161 21.65 10.05 -17.28
C ASP A 161 21.39 8.57 -17.52
N GLU A 162 20.44 8.24 -18.38
CA GLU A 162 20.24 6.88 -18.86
C GLU A 162 21.26 6.63 -19.99
N ASP A 163 22.32 5.90 -19.67
CA ASP A 163 23.27 5.39 -20.64
C ASP A 163 22.69 4.16 -21.36
N ASP A 164 21.74 4.39 -22.29
CA ASP A 164 21.44 3.42 -23.35
C ASP A 164 22.29 3.75 -24.58
N ASP A 165 22.97 2.74 -25.11
CA ASP A 165 24.07 2.80 -26.08
C ASP A 165 23.80 3.61 -27.40
N GLU A 166 22.62 4.15 -27.64
CA GLU A 166 22.32 4.91 -28.87
C GLU A 166 21.53 6.22 -28.69
N ASN A 167 20.95 6.51 -27.51
CA ASN A 167 20.27 7.79 -27.26
C ASN A 167 20.43 8.23 -25.80
N LYS A 168 21.23 9.27 -25.56
CA LYS A 168 21.28 9.95 -24.26
C LYS A 168 19.93 10.63 -23.98
N SER A 169 19.08 9.99 -23.24
CA SER A 169 17.89 10.64 -22.67
C SER A 169 18.19 11.03 -21.23
N THR A 170 18.03 12.29 -20.93
CA THR A 170 18.17 12.82 -19.57
C THR A 170 16.80 12.87 -18.94
N THR A 171 16.53 11.98 -18.01
CA THR A 171 15.24 11.98 -17.25
C THR A 171 15.43 12.77 -15.96
N THR A 172 14.53 13.72 -15.70
CA THR A 172 14.53 14.50 -14.47
C THR A 172 13.52 13.91 -13.49
N THR A 173 13.99 13.43 -12.35
CA THR A 173 13.13 12.92 -11.28
C THR A 173 12.37 14.08 -10.62
N ASN A 174 11.05 13.96 -10.57
CA ASN A 174 10.21 14.92 -9.87
C ASN A 174 10.36 14.75 -8.34
N LEU A 175 10.60 15.82 -7.60
CA LEU A 175 10.73 15.77 -6.14
C LEU A 175 9.58 16.55 -5.49
N ILE A 176 8.87 15.93 -4.57
CA ILE A 176 7.73 16.54 -3.87
C ILE A 176 8.10 17.83 -3.13
N LEU A 177 9.31 17.93 -2.58
CA LEU A 177 9.79 19.15 -1.94
C LEU A 177 9.88 20.33 -2.93
N LYS A 178 10.36 20.06 -4.15
CA LYS A 178 10.42 21.08 -5.21
C LYS A 178 9.03 21.52 -5.62
N ASN A 179 8.12 20.59 -5.81
CA ASN A 179 6.72 20.89 -6.14
C ASN A 179 6.04 21.69 -5.02
N TRP A 180 6.32 21.35 -3.77
CA TRP A 180 5.77 22.10 -2.64
C TRP A 180 6.31 23.54 -2.60
N MET A 181 7.59 23.73 -2.85
CA MET A 181 8.23 25.03 -2.97
C MET A 181 7.64 25.86 -4.12
N ASP A 182 7.47 25.23 -5.30
CA ASP A 182 6.89 25.89 -6.47
C ASP A 182 5.45 26.33 -6.21
N ASN A 183 4.67 25.48 -5.54
CA ASN A 183 3.30 25.82 -5.12
C ASN A 183 3.25 26.99 -4.13
N ILE A 184 4.19 27.09 -3.20
CA ILE A 184 4.31 28.25 -2.30
C ILE A 184 4.63 29.51 -3.11
N SER A 185 5.55 29.39 -4.08
CA SER A 185 5.92 30.48 -4.97
C SER A 185 4.72 30.98 -5.79
N ILE A 186 3.96 30.07 -6.40
CA ILE A 186 2.77 30.40 -7.21
C ILE A 186 1.67 31.05 -6.37
N ARG A 187 1.41 30.58 -5.14
CA ARG A 187 0.37 31.11 -4.26
C ARG A 187 0.64 32.53 -3.79
N SER A 188 1.90 32.88 -3.62
CA SER A 188 2.28 34.26 -3.30
C SER A 188 1.97 35.24 -4.44
N PHE A 189 1.64 34.73 -5.65
CA PHE A 189 1.22 35.54 -6.80
C PHE A 189 -0.22 36.02 -6.76
N TYR A 190 -1.13 35.18 -6.29
CA TYR A 190 -2.57 35.46 -6.38
C TYR A 190 -3.11 36.38 -5.28
N GLY A 191 -2.27 36.84 -4.38
CA GLY A 191 -2.69 37.69 -3.25
C GLY A 191 -2.31 39.16 -3.33
N SER A 192 -1.62 39.61 -4.39
CA SER A 192 -1.17 40.99 -4.47
C SER A 192 -1.46 41.63 -5.83
N ASP A 193 -2.43 42.51 -5.91
CA ASP A 193 -2.73 43.36 -7.07
C ASP A 193 -1.68 44.46 -7.32
N SER A 194 -0.56 44.48 -6.61
CA SER A 194 0.48 45.46 -6.81
C SER A 194 1.71 44.86 -7.49
N GLU A 195 1.93 45.26 -8.73
CA GLU A 195 3.10 44.90 -9.54
C GLU A 195 4.45 45.36 -8.92
N ASP A 196 4.43 46.13 -7.83
CA ASP A 196 5.59 46.87 -7.31
C ASP A 196 6.20 46.32 -6.02
N ASN A 197 5.85 45.11 -5.57
CA ASN A 197 6.43 44.62 -4.33
C ASN A 197 7.77 43.91 -4.59
N ASP A 198 8.86 44.66 -4.55
CA ASP A 198 10.24 44.17 -4.63
C ASP A 198 10.54 42.99 -3.72
N ILE A 199 9.85 42.92 -2.57
CA ILE A 199 10.00 41.85 -1.60
C ILE A 199 9.46 40.54 -2.19
N ILE A 200 8.30 40.57 -2.84
CA ILE A 200 7.68 39.41 -3.47
C ILE A 200 8.53 38.91 -4.66
N LYS A 201 9.05 39.85 -5.48
CA LYS A 201 9.97 39.55 -6.58
C LYS A 201 11.26 38.88 -6.07
N ARG A 202 11.85 39.39 -4.98
CA ARG A 202 13.04 38.81 -4.33
C ARG A 202 12.74 37.43 -3.75
N TRP A 203 11.62 37.25 -3.08
CA TRP A 203 11.19 35.95 -2.57
C TRP A 203 11.05 34.91 -3.69
N ARG A 204 10.44 35.29 -4.79
CA ARG A 204 10.25 34.46 -5.97
C ARG A 204 11.59 34.00 -6.55
N ASN A 205 12.49 34.93 -6.80
CA ASN A 205 13.83 34.62 -7.31
C ASN A 205 14.58 33.71 -6.35
N TYR A 206 14.41 33.92 -5.05
CA TYR A 206 15.03 33.11 -4.02
C TYR A 206 14.48 31.67 -3.99
N LEU A 207 13.18 31.51 -4.22
CA LEU A 207 12.53 30.18 -4.31
C LEU A 207 12.84 29.45 -5.64
N GLN A 208 13.13 30.18 -6.71
CA GLN A 208 13.48 29.56 -8.00
C GLN A 208 14.90 28.98 -8.03
N CYS A 209 15.84 29.58 -7.28
CA CYS A 209 17.22 29.12 -7.18
C CYS A 209 17.63 29.04 -5.71
N PRO A 210 17.09 28.07 -4.96
CA PRO A 210 17.30 27.99 -3.53
C PRO A 210 18.76 27.62 -3.19
N ASN A 211 19.38 28.40 -2.31
CA ASN A 211 20.66 28.02 -1.71
C ASN A 211 20.46 26.86 -0.71
N LYS A 212 21.55 26.28 -0.21
CA LYS A 212 21.51 25.17 0.74
C LYS A 212 20.68 25.49 2.00
N GLU A 213 20.86 26.68 2.58
CA GLU A 213 20.14 27.09 3.79
C GLU A 213 18.62 27.10 3.58
N LEU A 214 18.18 27.60 2.42
CA LEU A 214 16.76 27.60 2.08
C LEU A 214 16.22 26.19 1.84
N ARG A 215 17.00 25.33 1.17
CA ARG A 215 16.60 23.92 0.99
C ARG A 215 16.50 23.19 2.32
N GLU A 216 17.42 23.41 3.25
CA GLU A 216 17.34 22.88 4.62
C GLU A 216 16.08 23.37 5.37
N LEU A 217 15.75 24.65 5.24
CA LEU A 217 14.55 25.21 5.85
C LEU A 217 13.28 24.59 5.27
N ILE A 218 13.20 24.44 3.95
CA ILE A 218 12.06 23.82 3.24
C ILE A 218 11.92 22.36 3.66
N TYR A 219 13.02 21.59 3.65
CA TYR A 219 13.06 20.22 4.11
C TYR A 219 12.55 20.11 5.56
N LYS A 220 13.10 20.90 6.47
CA LYS A 220 12.68 20.91 7.87
C LYS A 220 11.18 21.20 8.01
N ARG A 221 10.68 22.22 7.32
CA ARG A 221 9.25 22.56 7.36
C ARG A 221 8.37 21.48 6.75
N TYR A 222 8.83 20.81 5.70
CA TYR A 222 8.12 19.68 5.13
C TYR A 222 8.03 18.53 6.13
N ILE A 223 9.16 18.12 6.73
CA ILE A 223 9.25 17.04 7.72
C ILE A 223 8.38 17.33 8.96
N GLU A 224 8.37 18.55 9.44
CA GLU A 224 7.50 18.96 10.57
C GLU A 224 6.00 18.78 10.27
N ASN A 225 5.62 18.73 9.01
CA ASN A 225 4.24 18.60 8.56
C ASN A 225 3.92 17.25 7.91
N VAL A 226 4.86 16.32 7.88
CA VAL A 226 4.63 14.97 7.37
C VAL A 226 3.53 14.27 8.15
N ASN A 227 2.57 13.71 7.44
CA ASN A 227 1.42 13.01 8.00
C ASN A 227 1.20 11.61 7.41
N VAL A 228 1.92 11.26 6.33
CA VAL A 228 1.90 9.92 5.75
C VAL A 228 3.32 9.41 5.59
N ILE A 229 3.60 8.21 6.09
CA ILE A 229 4.87 7.52 5.90
C ILE A 229 4.58 6.22 5.18
N GLY A 230 5.26 6.02 4.04
CA GLY A 230 5.21 4.76 3.29
C GLY A 230 6.44 3.92 3.56
N ALA A 231 6.23 2.63 3.86
CA ALA A 231 7.29 1.64 4.06
C ALA A 231 6.77 0.24 3.68
N THR A 232 7.63 -0.66 3.20
CA THR A 232 7.23 -2.06 3.03
C THR A 232 7.27 -2.79 4.37
N CYS A 233 6.48 -3.87 4.50
CA CYS A 233 6.49 -4.72 5.70
C CYS A 233 7.89 -5.22 6.01
N SER A 234 8.62 -5.68 5.01
CA SER A 234 10.02 -6.13 5.15
C SER A 234 10.94 -5.02 5.68
N SER A 235 10.81 -3.78 5.18
CA SER A 235 11.65 -2.65 5.65
C SER A 235 11.34 -2.25 7.09
N ILE A 236 10.13 -2.52 7.59
CA ILE A 236 9.74 -2.28 8.99
C ILE A 236 10.35 -3.33 9.91
N GLY A 237 10.38 -4.61 9.45
CA GLY A 237 10.82 -5.76 10.26
C GLY A 237 12.30 -6.12 10.11
N ASP A 238 12.97 -5.65 9.06
CA ASP A 238 14.33 -6.07 8.73
C ASP A 238 15.33 -5.64 9.80
N LYS A 239 15.84 -6.63 10.50
CA LYS A 239 17.06 -6.49 11.30
C LYS A 239 18.19 -6.97 10.41
N LYS A 240 18.96 -6.07 9.82
CA LYS A 240 20.18 -6.48 9.12
C LYS A 240 21.05 -7.31 10.08
N ALA A 241 20.97 -8.63 9.90
CA ALA A 241 21.74 -9.56 10.70
C ALA A 241 23.23 -9.21 10.61
N GLY A 242 23.89 -8.97 11.74
CA GLY A 242 25.31 -8.73 11.81
C GLY A 242 25.76 -7.27 11.83
N ASN A 243 24.90 -6.28 11.81
CA ASN A 243 25.31 -4.88 11.94
C ASN A 243 25.20 -4.45 13.42
N SER A 244 26.36 -4.37 14.11
CA SER A 244 26.48 -3.96 15.50
C SER A 244 25.95 -2.54 15.81
N ASP A 245 25.71 -1.76 14.74
CA ASP A 245 25.33 -0.35 14.87
C ASP A 245 23.85 -0.14 15.25
N PHE A 246 23.00 -1.16 15.11
CA PHE A 246 21.57 -1.00 15.35
C PHE A 246 21.09 -1.30 16.79
N ASN A 247 21.96 -1.75 17.70
CA ASN A 247 21.61 -1.96 19.12
C ASN A 247 20.24 -2.63 19.36
N GLY A 248 19.84 -3.57 18.49
CA GLY A 248 18.57 -4.29 18.57
C GLY A 248 17.33 -3.56 18.00
N PHE A 249 17.48 -2.36 17.43
CA PHE A 249 16.39 -1.65 16.76
C PHE A 249 16.39 -1.90 15.24
N THR A 250 15.21 -1.79 14.62
CA THR A 250 15.07 -1.95 13.17
C THR A 250 15.59 -0.73 12.41
N PRO A 251 16.01 -0.86 11.14
CA PRO A 251 16.35 0.26 10.27
C PRO A 251 15.24 1.31 10.20
N PHE A 252 13.98 0.87 10.16
CA PHE A 252 12.81 1.76 10.19
C PHE A 252 12.82 2.67 11.42
N TYR A 253 13.07 2.12 12.62
CA TYR A 253 13.15 2.89 13.85
C TYR A 253 14.29 3.92 13.81
N HIS A 254 15.47 3.52 13.31
CA HIS A 254 16.61 4.42 13.18
C HIS A 254 16.33 5.57 12.21
N ASN A 255 15.81 5.25 11.03
CA ASN A 255 15.45 6.26 10.02
C ASN A 255 14.39 7.24 10.58
N TYR A 256 13.40 6.71 11.28
CA TYR A 256 12.38 7.53 11.92
C TYR A 256 12.99 8.51 12.93
N CYS A 257 13.87 8.03 13.83
CA CYS A 257 14.53 8.86 14.83
C CYS A 257 15.39 9.94 14.18
N ASP A 258 16.13 9.61 13.12
CA ASP A 258 17.00 10.55 12.42
C ASP A 258 16.21 11.63 11.68
N VAL A 259 15.14 11.25 10.98
CA VAL A 259 14.29 12.18 10.24
C VAL A 259 13.56 13.14 11.17
N PHE A 260 12.97 12.64 12.24
CA PHE A 260 12.20 13.44 13.18
C PHE A 260 13.02 13.96 14.36
N LYS A 261 14.36 13.84 14.31
CA LYS A 261 15.31 14.31 15.35
C LYS A 261 14.96 13.82 16.75
N GLN A 262 14.53 12.58 16.87
CA GLN A 262 14.20 11.95 18.13
C GLN A 262 15.40 11.18 18.70
N LYS A 263 15.50 11.12 20.02
CA LYS A 263 16.60 10.41 20.69
C LYS A 263 16.40 8.90 20.58
N LYS A 264 17.34 8.21 19.91
CA LYS A 264 17.36 6.75 19.82
C LYS A 264 17.28 6.10 21.19
N GLY A 265 16.50 5.03 21.32
CA GLY A 265 16.22 4.33 22.58
C GLY A 265 15.22 5.01 23.52
N LYS A 266 14.75 6.25 23.19
CA LYS A 266 13.69 6.96 23.93
C LYS A 266 12.51 7.36 23.04
N ALA A 267 12.67 7.29 21.72
CA ALA A 267 11.63 7.63 20.79
C ALA A 267 10.50 6.61 20.86
N ARG A 268 9.28 7.10 20.98
CA ARG A 268 8.06 6.31 20.82
C ARG A 268 7.49 6.62 19.44
N ILE A 269 7.53 5.63 18.54
CA ILE A 269 6.87 5.75 17.25
C ILE A 269 5.41 5.41 17.45
N GLU A 270 4.54 6.34 17.06
CA GLU A 270 3.10 6.17 17.19
C GLU A 270 2.41 6.80 15.99
N PHE A 271 1.60 5.98 15.30
CA PHE A 271 0.71 6.40 14.23
C PHE A 271 -0.73 6.35 14.71
N THR A 272 -1.54 7.30 14.28
CA THR A 272 -2.99 7.27 14.55
C THR A 272 -3.63 6.11 13.81
N THR A 273 -3.15 5.84 12.60
CA THR A 273 -3.69 4.77 11.74
C THR A 273 -2.56 4.07 10.98
N VAL A 274 -2.61 2.75 10.97
CA VAL A 274 -1.82 1.92 10.05
C VAL A 274 -2.76 1.40 8.96
N ILE A 275 -2.37 1.58 7.71
CA ILE A 275 -3.07 1.03 6.54
C ILE A 275 -2.14 0.02 5.90
N GLN A 276 -2.57 -1.24 5.81
CA GLN A 276 -1.78 -2.30 5.20
C GLN A 276 -2.50 -2.86 3.97
N ASP A 277 -1.87 -2.71 2.81
CA ASP A 277 -2.34 -3.27 1.53
C ASP A 277 -1.71 -4.64 1.25
N GLU A 278 -2.31 -5.40 0.34
CA GLU A 278 -1.91 -6.76 -0.07
C GLU A 278 -1.74 -7.73 1.12
N SER A 279 -2.52 -7.52 2.18
CA SER A 279 -2.37 -8.21 3.48
C SER A 279 -2.65 -9.71 3.42
N SER A 280 -3.32 -10.20 2.37
CA SER A 280 -3.59 -11.62 2.18
C SER A 280 -2.34 -12.42 1.79
N LYS A 281 -1.33 -11.75 1.24
CA LYS A 281 -0.04 -12.35 0.85
C LYS A 281 1.01 -12.25 1.94
N ALA A 282 0.80 -11.36 2.92
CA ALA A 282 1.71 -11.17 4.02
C ALA A 282 1.70 -12.38 4.96
N THR A 283 2.87 -12.80 5.38
CA THR A 283 2.99 -13.78 6.47
C THR A 283 2.40 -13.20 7.77
N PRO A 284 2.01 -14.02 8.74
CA PRO A 284 1.48 -13.52 10.02
C PRO A 284 2.40 -12.49 10.70
N ALA A 285 3.71 -12.69 10.62
CA ALA A 285 4.70 -11.76 11.19
C ALA A 285 4.70 -10.41 10.47
N GLU A 286 4.72 -10.40 9.14
CA GLU A 286 4.68 -9.19 8.32
C GLU A 286 3.38 -8.42 8.48
N LEU A 287 2.27 -9.12 8.65
CA LEU A 287 0.97 -8.49 8.90
C LEU A 287 0.94 -7.78 10.25
N VAL A 288 1.53 -8.39 11.29
CA VAL A 288 1.47 -7.91 12.66
C VAL A 288 2.48 -6.79 12.94
N LEU A 289 3.66 -6.82 12.32
CA LEU A 289 4.74 -5.87 12.56
C LEU A 289 4.32 -4.39 12.48
N PRO A 290 3.61 -3.95 11.45
CA PRO A 290 3.16 -2.56 11.36
C PRO A 290 2.20 -2.15 12.48
N PHE A 291 1.40 -3.07 13.00
CA PHE A 291 0.41 -2.79 14.06
C PHE A 291 1.05 -2.38 15.38
N VAL A 292 2.30 -2.77 15.60
CA VAL A 292 3.07 -2.36 16.79
C VAL A 292 3.13 -0.84 16.91
N TYR A 293 3.09 -0.13 15.80
CA TYR A 293 3.21 1.32 15.75
C TYR A 293 1.87 2.07 15.67
N GLY A 294 0.74 1.36 15.54
CA GLY A 294 -0.57 1.97 15.29
C GLY A 294 -1.51 1.98 16.46
N ASN A 295 -2.37 3.00 16.53
CA ASN A 295 -3.51 3.04 17.45
C ASN A 295 -4.75 2.38 16.83
N ARG A 296 -4.85 2.42 15.50
CA ARG A 296 -5.88 1.79 14.68
C ARG A 296 -5.23 1.12 13.49
N ALA A 297 -5.75 -0.03 13.08
CA ALA A 297 -5.32 -0.75 11.88
C ALA A 297 -6.46 -0.88 10.87
N ILE A 298 -6.14 -0.65 9.60
CA ILE A 298 -7.02 -0.88 8.46
C ILE A 298 -6.28 -1.83 7.53
N VAL A 299 -6.82 -3.04 7.40
CA VAL A 299 -6.18 -4.15 6.69
C VAL A 299 -6.94 -4.40 5.40
N ILE A 300 -6.23 -4.37 4.28
CA ILE A 300 -6.81 -4.50 2.95
C ILE A 300 -6.11 -5.65 2.23
N GLY A 301 -6.89 -6.58 1.70
CA GLY A 301 -6.35 -7.77 1.04
C GLY A 301 -7.39 -8.49 0.21
N ASP A 302 -7.05 -9.68 -0.24
CA ASP A 302 -7.96 -10.55 -0.98
C ASP A 302 -7.64 -12.02 -0.68
N HIS A 303 -8.36 -12.62 0.26
CA HIS A 303 -8.11 -14.00 0.69
C HIS A 303 -8.53 -15.08 -0.34
N ARG A 304 -9.13 -14.66 -1.46
CA ARG A 304 -9.42 -15.56 -2.59
C ARG A 304 -8.27 -15.62 -3.60
N GLN A 305 -7.24 -14.78 -3.42
CA GLN A 305 -5.97 -14.89 -4.13
C GLN A 305 -5.01 -15.84 -3.39
N LEU A 306 -3.83 -16.03 -3.98
CA LEU A 306 -2.82 -16.89 -3.38
C LEU A 306 -2.48 -16.45 -1.95
N PRO A 307 -2.46 -17.39 -1.01
CA PRO A 307 -2.04 -17.13 0.36
C PRO A 307 -0.52 -16.83 0.43
N PRO A 308 0.02 -16.48 1.62
CA PRO A 308 1.46 -16.39 1.82
C PRO A 308 2.14 -17.69 1.39
N MET A 309 3.23 -17.57 0.65
CA MET A 309 4.06 -18.74 0.34
C MET A 309 4.89 -19.06 1.57
N LEU A 310 4.59 -20.19 2.20
CA LEU A 310 5.39 -20.77 3.27
C LEU A 310 6.07 -22.02 2.70
N ASP A 311 7.40 -21.97 2.58
CA ASP A 311 8.17 -23.15 2.22
C ASP A 311 8.43 -23.97 3.49
N LYS A 312 7.83 -25.16 3.55
CA LYS A 312 7.94 -26.04 4.71
C LYS A 312 9.38 -26.47 4.95
N GLU A 313 10.10 -26.84 3.87
CA GLU A 313 11.47 -27.31 3.95
C GLU A 313 12.40 -26.20 4.45
N GLU A 314 12.28 -24.97 3.89
CA GLU A 314 13.06 -23.80 4.33
C GLU A 314 12.77 -23.44 5.80
N PHE A 315 11.51 -23.57 6.23
CA PHE A 315 11.12 -23.31 7.60
C PHE A 315 11.70 -24.35 8.57
N GLU A 316 11.62 -25.63 8.23
CA GLU A 316 12.20 -26.73 9.02
C GLU A 316 13.73 -26.62 9.09
N GLU A 317 14.42 -26.32 7.98
CA GLU A 317 15.86 -26.07 7.96
C GLU A 317 16.26 -24.87 8.85
N SER A 318 15.47 -23.81 8.83
CA SER A 318 15.68 -22.61 9.67
C SER A 318 15.56 -22.95 11.17
N LEU A 319 14.59 -23.76 11.54
CA LEU A 319 14.43 -24.23 12.92
C LEU A 319 15.56 -25.17 13.35
N GLU A 320 15.99 -26.08 12.48
CA GLU A 320 17.15 -26.93 12.74
C GLU A 320 18.43 -26.11 12.93
N TYR A 321 18.63 -25.11 12.09
CA TYR A 321 19.78 -24.19 12.23
C TYR A 321 19.71 -23.43 13.55
N ALA A 322 18.54 -22.88 13.90
CA ALA A 322 18.34 -22.18 15.17
C ALA A 322 18.63 -23.11 16.37
N LEU A 323 18.22 -24.39 16.29
CA LEU A 323 18.51 -25.38 17.34
C LEU A 323 20.01 -25.66 17.47
N LYS A 324 20.75 -25.69 16.34
CA LYS A 324 22.21 -25.93 16.34
C LYS A 324 23.01 -24.78 16.96
N ILE A 325 22.56 -23.52 16.74
CA ILE A 325 23.29 -22.34 17.24
C ILE A 325 22.87 -21.88 18.64
N SER A 326 21.71 -22.32 19.12
CA SER A 326 21.24 -21.97 20.45
C SER A 326 22.09 -22.65 21.54
N SER A 327 22.56 -21.83 22.48
CA SER A 327 23.31 -22.31 23.66
C SER A 327 22.44 -22.46 24.92
N ASP A 328 21.24 -21.90 24.93
CA ASP A 328 20.30 -21.96 26.05
C ASP A 328 19.36 -23.16 25.90
N GLU A 329 19.22 -23.94 27.00
CA GLU A 329 18.35 -25.11 26.99
C GLU A 329 16.86 -24.74 26.97
N ASN A 330 16.45 -23.59 27.47
CA ASN A 330 15.07 -23.12 27.34
C ASN A 330 14.74 -22.75 25.91
N ASP A 331 15.67 -22.08 25.21
CA ASP A 331 15.51 -21.75 23.79
C ASP A 331 15.43 -23.02 22.95
N LYS A 332 16.27 -24.01 23.21
CA LYS A 332 16.20 -25.30 22.51
C LYS A 332 14.87 -26.03 22.73
N ASN A 333 14.33 -25.98 23.93
CA ASN A 333 13.02 -26.59 24.20
C ASN A 333 11.90 -25.86 23.46
N ASN A 334 11.92 -24.54 23.47
CA ASN A 334 10.95 -23.73 22.73
C ASN A 334 11.02 -23.99 21.22
N ILE A 335 12.23 -24.13 20.66
CA ILE A 335 12.41 -24.46 19.23
C ILE A 335 11.85 -25.85 18.92
N LYS A 336 12.08 -26.85 19.77
CA LYS A 336 11.51 -28.19 19.58
C LYS A 336 9.98 -28.20 19.69
N GLU A 337 9.40 -27.47 20.63
CA GLU A 337 7.95 -27.30 20.70
C GLU A 337 7.39 -26.66 19.43
N LEU A 338 8.11 -25.66 18.90
CA LEU A 338 7.73 -25.04 17.63
C LEU A 338 7.85 -26.00 16.44
N GLN A 339 8.89 -26.85 16.39
CA GLN A 339 9.01 -27.88 15.36
C GLN A 339 7.80 -28.83 15.37
N HIS A 340 7.43 -29.35 16.53
CA HIS A 340 6.25 -30.22 16.65
C HIS A 340 4.96 -29.49 16.27
N PHE A 341 4.82 -28.23 16.70
CA PHE A 341 3.66 -27.42 16.31
C PHE A 341 3.56 -27.24 14.81
N VAL A 342 4.68 -26.97 14.14
CA VAL A 342 4.72 -26.83 12.67
C VAL A 342 4.37 -28.12 11.98
N GLU A 343 4.93 -29.26 12.42
CA GLU A 343 4.61 -30.57 11.86
C GLU A 343 3.10 -30.88 11.91
N ASP A 344 2.47 -30.55 13.04
CA ASP A 344 1.05 -30.87 13.29
C ASP A 344 0.09 -29.87 12.61
N HIS A 345 0.49 -28.61 12.45
CA HIS A 345 -0.41 -27.50 12.06
C HIS A 345 0.00 -26.76 10.78
N PHE A 346 0.93 -27.31 10.00
CA PHE A 346 1.45 -26.60 8.80
C PHE A 346 0.32 -26.18 7.84
N ASN A 347 -0.62 -27.04 7.55
CA ASN A 347 -1.75 -26.74 6.68
C ASN A 347 -2.63 -25.59 7.21
N GLU A 348 -2.69 -25.43 8.54
CA GLU A 348 -3.41 -24.31 9.15
C GLU A 348 -2.61 -23.00 9.05
N MET A 349 -1.27 -23.07 9.02
CA MET A 349 -0.40 -21.92 8.85
C MET A 349 -0.43 -21.38 7.42
N GLU A 350 -0.74 -22.19 6.42
CA GLU A 350 -0.95 -21.76 5.03
C GLU A 350 -2.19 -20.87 4.86
N ILE A 351 -3.15 -20.93 5.80
CA ILE A 351 -4.31 -20.07 5.76
C ILE A 351 -3.86 -18.63 6.08
N SER A 352 -4.11 -17.73 5.16
CA SER A 352 -3.80 -16.32 5.33
C SER A 352 -4.38 -15.76 6.64
N HIS A 353 -3.56 -15.12 7.45
CA HIS A 353 -4.03 -14.45 8.66
C HIS A 353 -5.07 -13.37 8.37
N PHE A 354 -4.97 -12.72 7.21
CA PHE A 354 -6.00 -11.80 6.71
C PHE A 354 -7.37 -12.49 6.60
N GLN A 355 -7.42 -13.72 6.09
CA GLN A 355 -8.66 -14.48 6.00
C GLN A 355 -9.30 -14.66 7.38
N ARG A 356 -8.51 -15.06 8.38
CA ARG A 356 -9.00 -15.22 9.77
C ARG A 356 -9.56 -13.91 10.33
N LEU A 357 -8.86 -12.80 10.08
CA LEU A 357 -9.35 -11.47 10.48
C LEU A 357 -10.66 -11.13 9.78
N TYR A 358 -10.74 -11.36 8.48
CA TYR A 358 -11.93 -11.06 7.67
C TYR A 358 -13.14 -11.90 8.07
N GLU A 359 -12.95 -13.18 8.34
CA GLU A 359 -14.04 -14.08 8.73
C GLU A 359 -14.56 -13.77 10.15
N GLY A 360 -13.65 -13.45 11.07
CA GLY A 360 -13.99 -13.22 12.49
C GLY A 360 -14.55 -11.84 12.81
N ILE A 361 -14.26 -10.81 12.00
CA ILE A 361 -14.62 -9.42 12.31
C ILE A 361 -16.11 -9.14 12.11
N ASP A 362 -16.66 -8.24 12.93
CA ASP A 362 -18.05 -7.79 12.81
C ASP A 362 -18.33 -7.07 11.49
N SER A 363 -19.54 -7.22 10.98
CA SER A 363 -19.98 -6.64 9.70
C SER A 363 -19.89 -5.10 9.65
N SER A 364 -19.99 -4.43 10.80
CA SER A 364 -19.84 -2.96 10.89
C SER A 364 -18.43 -2.48 10.62
N LEU A 365 -17.44 -3.36 10.73
CA LEU A 365 -16.00 -3.10 10.53
C LEU A 365 -15.46 -3.77 9.27
N LYS A 366 -16.31 -4.53 8.57
CA LYS A 366 -15.99 -5.28 7.37
C LYS A 366 -16.43 -4.53 6.12
N GLY A 367 -15.49 -4.32 5.18
CA GLY A 367 -15.76 -3.76 3.86
C GLY A 367 -15.49 -4.77 2.75
N THR A 368 -16.20 -4.64 1.62
CA THR A 368 -15.95 -5.43 0.41
C THR A 368 -16.08 -4.55 -0.81
N PHE A 369 -15.06 -4.55 -1.67
CA PHE A 369 -15.15 -3.94 -3.00
C PHE A 369 -15.71 -4.99 -3.95
N ASN A 370 -16.79 -4.71 -4.60
CA ASN A 370 -17.51 -5.70 -5.39
C ASN A 370 -17.59 -5.38 -6.89
N LEU A 371 -16.99 -4.29 -7.37
CA LEU A 371 -17.07 -3.86 -8.76
C LEU A 371 -15.68 -3.75 -9.39
N GLN A 372 -15.36 -4.63 -10.33
CA GLN A 372 -14.08 -4.66 -11.03
C GLN A 372 -14.13 -3.96 -12.39
N TYR A 373 -12.97 -3.40 -12.82
CA TYR A 373 -12.80 -2.69 -14.09
C TYR A 373 -11.53 -3.13 -14.84
N ARG A 374 -10.93 -4.25 -14.49
CA ARG A 374 -9.67 -4.75 -15.06
C ARG A 374 -9.89 -5.89 -16.04
N MET A 375 -10.61 -6.92 -15.58
CA MET A 375 -10.76 -8.16 -16.34
C MET A 375 -11.82 -8.00 -17.42
N HIS A 376 -11.55 -8.62 -18.59
CA HIS A 376 -12.57 -8.78 -19.64
C HIS A 376 -13.82 -9.45 -19.04
N PRO A 377 -15.04 -9.10 -19.51
CA PRO A 377 -16.26 -9.73 -18.98
C PRO A 377 -16.26 -11.26 -19.02
N ASP A 378 -15.68 -11.90 -20.05
CA ASP A 378 -15.61 -13.36 -20.13
C ASP A 378 -14.64 -13.96 -19.08
N ILE A 379 -13.51 -13.28 -18.80
CA ILE A 379 -12.60 -13.66 -17.73
C ILE A 379 -13.29 -13.50 -16.37
N TYR A 380 -14.03 -12.40 -16.20
CA TYR A 380 -14.80 -12.14 -15.01
C TYR A 380 -15.82 -13.29 -14.72
N GLU A 381 -16.53 -13.80 -15.73
CA GLU A 381 -17.51 -14.89 -15.58
C GLU A 381 -16.89 -16.15 -14.95
N VAL A 382 -15.62 -16.41 -15.20
CA VAL A 382 -14.87 -17.50 -14.56
C VAL A 382 -14.50 -17.19 -13.12
N ILE A 383 -14.07 -15.95 -12.87
CA ILE A 383 -13.52 -15.54 -11.58
C ILE A 383 -14.61 -15.24 -10.55
N GLU A 384 -15.76 -14.72 -10.95
CA GLU A 384 -16.82 -14.24 -10.04
C GLU A 384 -17.33 -15.32 -9.08
N GLN A 385 -17.29 -16.60 -9.50
CA GLN A 385 -17.76 -17.73 -8.70
C GLN A 385 -17.00 -17.88 -7.38
N PHE A 386 -15.71 -17.46 -7.33
CA PHE A 386 -14.90 -17.54 -6.13
C PHE A 386 -15.29 -16.48 -5.08
N TYR A 387 -16.00 -15.44 -5.48
CA TYR A 387 -16.38 -14.32 -4.61
C TYR A 387 -17.85 -14.33 -4.17
N ARG A 388 -18.66 -15.31 -4.60
CA ARG A 388 -20.08 -15.37 -4.29
C ARG A 388 -20.39 -15.35 -2.79
N GLN A 389 -19.51 -15.97 -1.99
CA GLN A 389 -19.66 -16.04 -0.54
C GLN A 389 -19.28 -14.73 0.18
N ASP A 390 -18.53 -13.87 -0.46
CA ASP A 390 -18.00 -12.62 0.11
C ASP A 390 -18.78 -11.38 -0.34
N GLY A 391 -20.03 -11.54 -0.75
CA GLY A 391 -20.89 -10.46 -1.23
C GLY A 391 -20.89 -10.26 -2.75
N GLY A 392 -20.21 -11.17 -3.48
CA GLY A 392 -20.15 -11.19 -4.94
C GLY A 392 -19.12 -10.23 -5.53
N LEU A 393 -18.75 -10.54 -6.77
CA LEU A 393 -17.96 -9.66 -7.61
C LEU A 393 -18.77 -9.34 -8.86
N TYR A 394 -18.77 -8.11 -9.30
CA TYR A 394 -19.50 -7.64 -10.48
C TYR A 394 -18.56 -7.01 -11.49
N CYS A 395 -18.90 -7.07 -12.77
CA CYS A 395 -18.11 -6.46 -13.83
C CYS A 395 -18.65 -5.06 -14.17
N GLY A 396 -17.80 -4.07 -14.02
CA GLY A 396 -18.09 -2.68 -14.43
C GLY A 396 -17.78 -2.40 -15.89
N LEU A 397 -17.30 -3.41 -16.64
CA LEU A 397 -16.95 -3.28 -18.05
C LEU A 397 -18.06 -3.91 -18.91
N THR A 398 -18.44 -3.21 -19.97
CA THR A 398 -19.40 -3.71 -20.96
C THR A 398 -18.67 -4.47 -22.06
N LYS A 399 -19.27 -5.54 -22.59
CA LYS A 399 -18.72 -6.28 -23.73
C LYS A 399 -18.66 -5.37 -24.97
N PRO A 400 -17.63 -5.46 -25.82
CA PRO A 400 -17.52 -4.62 -27.03
C PRO A 400 -18.75 -4.69 -27.92
N VAL A 401 -19.33 -5.88 -28.10
CA VAL A 401 -20.53 -6.10 -28.91
C VAL A 401 -21.72 -5.28 -28.41
N ASP A 402 -21.88 -5.16 -27.10
CA ASP A 402 -22.98 -4.39 -26.48
C ASP A 402 -22.76 -2.86 -26.60
N LEU A 403 -21.53 -2.45 -26.85
CA LEU A 403 -21.15 -1.07 -27.13
C LEU A 403 -21.21 -0.72 -28.61
N GLY A 404 -21.48 -1.70 -29.49
CA GLY A 404 -21.41 -1.52 -30.95
C GLY A 404 -19.98 -1.28 -31.45
N VAL A 405 -18.97 -1.72 -30.72
CA VAL A 405 -17.56 -1.56 -31.06
C VAL A 405 -17.08 -2.79 -31.82
N ASN A 406 -16.27 -2.58 -32.88
CA ASN A 406 -15.62 -3.67 -33.57
C ASN A 406 -14.58 -4.34 -32.68
N ASP A 407 -14.74 -5.63 -32.44
CA ASP A 407 -13.93 -6.44 -31.51
C ASP A 407 -12.46 -6.54 -31.92
N VAL A 408 -12.14 -6.29 -33.18
CA VAL A 408 -10.77 -6.36 -33.71
C VAL A 408 -10.14 -5.00 -34.01
N ASP A 409 -10.76 -3.90 -33.59
CA ASP A 409 -10.19 -2.56 -33.74
C ASP A 409 -9.11 -2.30 -32.69
N ILE A 410 -7.86 -2.53 -33.06
CA ILE A 410 -6.67 -2.31 -32.22
C ILE A 410 -6.52 -0.85 -31.77
N ASN A 411 -7.10 0.10 -32.48
CA ASN A 411 -7.00 1.52 -32.14
C ASN A 411 -8.08 1.97 -31.16
N ASN A 412 -9.07 1.12 -30.91
CA ASN A 412 -10.15 1.41 -29.97
C ASN A 412 -9.95 0.62 -28.66
N PRO A 413 -9.58 1.25 -27.53
CA PRO A 413 -9.40 0.55 -26.26
C PRO A 413 -10.64 -0.20 -25.78
N ALA A 414 -11.83 0.17 -26.24
CA ALA A 414 -13.08 -0.50 -25.91
C ALA A 414 -13.27 -1.83 -26.66
N SER A 415 -12.54 -2.09 -27.73
CA SER A 415 -12.56 -3.37 -28.45
C SER A 415 -11.95 -4.51 -27.59
N ARG A 416 -10.96 -4.15 -26.73
CA ARG A 416 -10.22 -5.10 -25.87
C ARG A 416 -9.60 -6.26 -26.63
N TYR A 417 -9.22 -6.01 -27.88
CA TYR A 417 -8.56 -6.98 -28.73
C TYR A 417 -7.19 -7.36 -28.15
N HIS A 418 -6.96 -8.65 -27.93
CA HIS A 418 -5.72 -9.16 -27.33
C HIS A 418 -4.58 -9.38 -28.34
N GLY A 419 -4.83 -9.27 -29.66
CA GLY A 419 -3.81 -9.38 -30.70
C GLY A 419 -3.34 -10.81 -31.00
N ILE A 420 -3.95 -11.82 -30.39
CA ILE A 420 -3.58 -13.24 -30.57
C ILE A 420 -4.61 -13.91 -31.48
N ASP A 421 -4.13 -14.57 -32.52
CA ASP A 421 -4.94 -15.40 -33.42
C ASP A 421 -4.15 -16.69 -33.73
N ILE A 422 -4.64 -17.82 -33.25
CA ILE A 422 -4.07 -19.14 -33.52
C ILE A 422 -5.14 -19.98 -34.19
N LYS A 423 -4.95 -20.23 -35.48
CA LYS A 423 -5.92 -20.93 -36.31
C LYS A 423 -6.43 -22.23 -35.67
N GLY A 424 -7.73 -22.28 -35.43
CA GLY A 424 -8.42 -23.45 -34.87
C GLY A 424 -8.33 -23.58 -33.36
N LEU A 425 -7.65 -22.70 -32.66
CA LEU A 425 -7.48 -22.73 -31.19
C LEU A 425 -7.91 -21.41 -30.54
N ILE A 426 -7.35 -20.27 -30.95
CA ILE A 426 -7.61 -18.96 -30.38
C ILE A 426 -8.03 -17.99 -31.48
N GLY A 427 -9.24 -17.48 -31.40
CA GLY A 427 -9.73 -16.39 -32.25
C GLY A 427 -9.82 -15.08 -31.47
N HIS A 428 -10.13 -13.99 -32.15
CA HIS A 428 -10.20 -12.64 -31.55
C HIS A 428 -11.20 -12.52 -30.40
N ASN A 429 -12.18 -13.40 -30.30
CA ASN A 429 -13.20 -13.46 -29.23
C ASN A 429 -12.87 -14.48 -28.14
N THR A 430 -11.71 -15.15 -28.20
CA THR A 430 -11.34 -16.18 -27.23
C THR A 430 -10.56 -15.53 -26.09
N HIS A 431 -11.26 -15.10 -25.03
CA HIS A 431 -10.63 -14.49 -23.87
C HIS A 431 -10.35 -15.47 -22.73
N VAL A 432 -10.92 -16.66 -22.82
CA VAL A 432 -10.69 -17.78 -21.89
C VAL A 432 -10.53 -19.05 -22.71
N LEU A 433 -9.46 -19.77 -22.47
CA LEU A 433 -9.19 -21.08 -23.07
C LEU A 433 -8.80 -22.04 -21.96
N PHE A 434 -9.50 -23.15 -21.86
CA PHE A 434 -9.13 -24.25 -20.97
C PHE A 434 -8.57 -25.39 -21.81
N ILE A 435 -7.34 -25.78 -21.52
CA ILE A 435 -6.68 -26.91 -22.17
C ILE A 435 -6.53 -28.01 -21.13
N ASP A 436 -7.24 -29.12 -21.34
CA ASP A 436 -7.12 -30.32 -20.50
C ASP A 436 -5.93 -31.16 -20.98
N THR A 437 -4.84 -31.15 -20.22
CA THR A 437 -3.66 -31.96 -20.49
C THR A 437 -3.75 -33.25 -19.71
N LYS A 438 -3.56 -34.39 -20.41
CA LYS A 438 -3.59 -35.73 -19.81
C LYS A 438 -2.26 -36.15 -19.19
N SER A 439 -1.23 -35.33 -19.31
CA SER A 439 0.09 -35.60 -18.78
C SER A 439 0.15 -35.37 -17.28
N PRO A 440 0.67 -36.30 -16.47
CA PRO A 440 0.83 -36.06 -15.05
C PRO A 440 1.91 -35.00 -14.79
N GLU A 441 1.72 -34.22 -13.75
CA GLU A 441 2.77 -33.37 -13.23
C GLU A 441 3.93 -34.22 -12.70
N MET A 442 5.16 -33.82 -13.00
CA MET A 442 6.37 -34.45 -12.49
C MET A 442 7.21 -33.41 -11.74
N MET A 443 7.96 -33.89 -10.73
CA MET A 443 8.92 -33.02 -10.04
C MET A 443 10.17 -32.86 -10.90
N ASP A 444 10.59 -31.65 -11.16
CA ASP A 444 11.88 -31.27 -11.74
C ASP A 444 12.61 -30.36 -10.77
N GLY A 445 13.53 -30.93 -10.01
CA GLY A 445 14.14 -30.26 -8.88
C GLY A 445 13.10 -29.93 -7.80
N HIS A 446 12.93 -28.64 -7.49
CA HIS A 446 11.95 -28.14 -6.51
C HIS A 446 10.62 -27.68 -7.15
N SER A 447 10.46 -27.82 -8.46
CA SER A 447 9.27 -27.37 -9.20
C SER A 447 8.48 -28.52 -9.76
N ARG A 448 7.15 -28.38 -9.79
CA ARG A 448 6.28 -29.28 -10.56
C ARG A 448 6.24 -28.82 -12.01
N VAL A 449 6.48 -29.73 -12.92
CA VAL A 449 6.47 -29.48 -14.37
C VAL A 449 5.55 -30.45 -15.05
N ASN A 450 4.73 -29.99 -15.96
CA ASN A 450 3.95 -30.76 -16.86
C ASN A 450 4.52 -30.64 -18.28
N TYR A 451 5.32 -31.62 -18.71
CA TYR A 451 5.94 -31.59 -20.04
C TYR A 451 4.94 -31.71 -21.21
N GLY A 452 3.66 -31.98 -20.92
CA GLY A 452 2.60 -31.96 -21.92
C GLY A 452 2.01 -30.55 -22.14
N GLU A 453 2.37 -29.57 -21.30
CA GLU A 453 1.92 -28.19 -21.39
C GLU A 453 2.94 -27.26 -22.04
N VAL A 454 4.15 -27.74 -22.30
CA VAL A 454 5.27 -26.93 -22.86
C VAL A 454 5.23 -26.94 -24.40
#